data_8db3f818b09df41500f0fb49c2f172e3
#
_entry.id   8db3f818b09df41500f0fb49c2f172e3
#
_cell.length_a   1.000
_cell.length_b   1.000
_cell.length_c   1.000
_cell.angle_alpha   90.00
_cell.angle_beta   90.00
_cell.angle_gamma   90.00
#
_symmetry.space_group_name_H-M   'P 1'
#
loop_
_entity.id
_entity.type
_entity.pdbx_description
1 polymer ?
#
loop_
_entity_poly.entity_id
_entity_poly.type
_entity_poly.pdbx_seq_one_letter_code
_entity_poly.pdbx_strand_id
1 'polypeptide(L)'
;MSYQIKARQKVQAKKIGVSIKPSENKKKKVDVYKDKIKVGSIGAIGYSDYATYIKTIGKKEADKKRTNYLKRHAKEPKIKNGKRTNSFYSDAILWG
;
A
#
# COMPACT_ATOMS: atom_id res chain seq x y z
N MET A 1 -3.23 -0.01 -18.43
CA MET A 1 -3.59 -1.23 -17.71
C MET A 1 -3.66 -0.96 -16.21
N SER A 2 -4.62 -1.60 -15.55
CA SER A 2 -4.75 -1.46 -14.10
C SER A 2 -3.63 -2.23 -13.38
N TYR A 3 -3.24 -1.75 -12.23
CA TYR A 3 -2.34 -2.47 -11.35
C TYR A 3 -2.98 -3.78 -10.88
N GLN A 4 -2.22 -4.85 -10.88
CA GLN A 4 -2.70 -6.13 -10.38
C GLN A 4 -2.42 -6.27 -8.89
N ILE A 5 -3.49 -6.32 -8.10
CA ILE A 5 -3.39 -6.48 -6.65
C ILE A 5 -2.96 -7.92 -6.32
N LYS A 6 -1.95 -8.05 -5.45
CA LYS A 6 -1.45 -9.35 -5.00
C LYS A 6 -2.25 -9.86 -3.80
N ALA A 7 -2.29 -11.19 -3.66
CA ALA A 7 -3.00 -11.83 -2.55
C ALA A 7 -2.54 -11.31 -1.18
N ARG A 8 -1.23 -11.11 -1.00
CA ARG A 8 -0.68 -10.56 0.24
C ARG A 8 -1.28 -9.20 0.58
N GLN A 9 -1.46 -8.34 -0.42
CA GLN A 9 -2.01 -7.01 -0.23
C GLN A 9 -3.47 -7.07 0.22
N LYS A 10 -4.24 -8.00 -0.34
CA LYS A 10 -5.63 -8.23 0.09
C LYS A 10 -5.70 -8.70 1.54
N VAL A 11 -4.79 -9.58 1.94
CA VAL A 11 -4.71 -10.07 3.32
C VAL A 11 -4.39 -8.92 4.27
N GLN A 12 -3.42 -8.06 3.92
CA GLN A 12 -3.05 -6.93 4.75
C GLN A 12 -4.21 -5.92 4.88
N ALA A 13 -4.92 -5.65 3.79
CA ALA A 13 -6.10 -4.78 3.81
C ALA A 13 -7.17 -5.33 4.77
N LYS A 14 -7.45 -6.61 4.69
CA LYS A 14 -8.44 -7.27 5.54
C LYS A 14 -8.07 -7.15 7.02
N LYS A 15 -6.78 -7.28 7.35
CA LYS A 15 -6.31 -7.16 8.74
C LYS A 15 -6.61 -5.80 9.36
N ILE A 16 -6.66 -4.76 8.57
CA ILE A 16 -6.96 -3.39 9.05
C ILE A 16 -8.38 -2.95 8.76
N GLY A 17 -9.23 -3.89 8.34
CA GLY A 17 -10.66 -3.65 8.20
C GLY A 17 -11.08 -2.88 6.95
N VAL A 18 -10.28 -2.93 5.87
CA VAL A 18 -10.60 -2.23 4.62
C VAL A 18 -10.58 -3.21 3.44
N SER A 19 -11.17 -2.78 2.33
CA SER A 19 -11.07 -3.48 1.05
C SER A 19 -10.27 -2.63 0.06
N ILE A 20 -9.73 -3.27 -0.97
CA ILE A 20 -8.91 -2.58 -1.98
C ILE A 20 -9.35 -2.99 -3.37
N LYS A 21 -9.22 -2.06 -4.31
CA LYS A 21 -9.49 -2.27 -5.74
C LYS A 21 -8.40 -1.57 -6.55
N PRO A 22 -8.14 -2.02 -7.80
CA PRO A 22 -7.26 -1.24 -8.68
C PRO A 22 -7.81 0.18 -8.81
N SER A 23 -6.90 1.16 -8.72
CA SER A 23 -7.33 2.56 -8.76
C SER A 23 -7.83 2.97 -10.14
N GLU A 24 -8.87 3.80 -10.16
CA GLU A 24 -9.30 4.47 -11.38
C GLU A 24 -8.37 5.61 -11.75
N ASN A 25 -7.60 6.13 -10.79
CA ASN A 25 -6.59 7.15 -11.04
C ASN A 25 -5.35 6.48 -11.66
N LYS A 26 -5.02 6.86 -12.89
CA LYS A 26 -3.91 6.27 -13.64
C LYS A 26 -2.53 6.46 -12.97
N LYS A 27 -2.41 7.41 -12.04
CA LYS A 27 -1.18 7.67 -11.31
C LYS A 27 -1.05 6.87 -10.01
N LYS A 28 -2.10 6.18 -9.60
CA LYS A 28 -2.15 5.39 -8.37
C LYS A 28 -2.38 3.92 -8.66
N LYS A 29 -1.89 3.05 -7.77
CA LYS A 29 -2.05 1.60 -7.92
C LYS A 29 -3.39 1.11 -7.38
N VAL A 30 -3.77 1.56 -6.19
CA VAL A 30 -4.85 0.96 -5.41
C VAL A 30 -5.71 2.05 -4.75
N ASP A 31 -7.02 1.88 -4.84
CA ASP A 31 -7.98 2.64 -4.06
C ASP A 31 -8.39 1.82 -2.83
N VAL A 32 -8.50 2.49 -1.69
CA VAL A 32 -8.85 1.88 -0.41
C VAL A 32 -10.26 2.27 -0.03
N TYR A 33 -11.07 1.29 0.37
CA TYR A 33 -12.47 1.48 0.74
C TYR A 33 -12.75 0.95 2.14
N LYS A 34 -13.54 1.71 2.89
CA LYS A 34 -14.08 1.26 4.17
C LYS A 34 -15.59 1.46 4.15
N ASP A 35 -16.34 0.37 4.40
CA ASP A 35 -17.80 0.39 4.37
C ASP A 35 -18.33 0.98 3.04
N LYS A 36 -17.75 0.55 1.93
CA LYS A 36 -18.08 0.97 0.57
C LYS A 36 -17.75 2.42 0.25
N ILE A 37 -17.09 3.14 1.16
CA ILE A 37 -16.68 4.53 0.96
C ILE A 37 -15.18 4.58 0.68
N LYS A 38 -14.79 5.27 -0.38
CA LYS A 38 -13.38 5.45 -0.71
C LYS A 38 -12.71 6.35 0.34
N VAL A 39 -11.68 5.81 1.00
CA VAL A 39 -10.96 6.53 2.05
C VAL A 39 -9.54 6.93 1.65
N GLY A 40 -9.04 6.44 0.52
CA GLY A 40 -7.72 6.84 0.04
C GLY A 40 -7.33 6.19 -1.26
N SER A 41 -6.26 6.69 -1.86
CA SER A 41 -5.61 6.11 -3.04
C SER A 41 -4.11 6.05 -2.75
N ILE A 42 -3.50 4.88 -2.96
CA ILE A 42 -2.12 4.63 -2.55
C ILE A 42 -1.28 4.03 -3.67
N GLY A 43 0.03 4.21 -3.55
CA GLY A 43 1.02 3.65 -4.47
C GLY A 43 1.17 4.46 -5.75
N ALA A 44 2.39 4.90 -6.05
CA ALA A 44 2.67 5.56 -7.32
C ALA A 44 2.91 4.52 -8.41
N ILE A 45 2.30 4.71 -9.58
CA ILE A 45 2.57 3.86 -10.74
C ILE A 45 4.03 4.07 -11.16
N GLY A 46 4.71 2.99 -11.52
CA GLY A 46 6.12 3.01 -11.91
C GLY A 46 7.08 2.65 -10.79
N TYR A 47 6.61 2.56 -9.56
CA TYR A 47 7.42 2.13 -8.42
C TYR A 47 6.95 0.77 -7.92
N SER A 48 7.89 -0.07 -7.50
CA SER A 48 7.57 -1.38 -6.93
C SER A 48 7.18 -1.27 -5.47
N ASP A 49 6.43 -2.24 -5.00
CA ASP A 49 6.05 -2.39 -3.60
C ASP A 49 6.62 -3.70 -3.04
N TYR A 50 6.39 -3.95 -1.75
CA TYR A 50 6.98 -5.10 -1.07
C TYR A 50 6.60 -6.43 -1.73
N ALA A 51 5.31 -6.66 -2.00
CA ALA A 51 4.85 -7.91 -2.63
C ALA A 51 5.49 -8.12 -4.01
N THR A 52 5.65 -7.05 -4.79
CA THR A 52 6.31 -7.11 -6.10
C THR A 52 7.80 -7.42 -5.93
N TYR A 53 8.47 -6.78 -4.98
CA TYR A 53 9.89 -7.04 -4.71
C TYR A 53 10.12 -8.48 -4.27
N ILE A 54 9.24 -9.07 -3.45
CA ILE A 54 9.38 -10.49 -3.07
C ILE A 54 9.43 -11.37 -4.32
N LYS A 55 8.59 -11.09 -5.30
CA LYS A 55 8.55 -11.87 -6.57
C LYS A 55 9.77 -11.63 -7.45
N THR A 56 10.26 -10.39 -7.52
CA THR A 56 11.28 -10.00 -8.51
C THR A 56 12.71 -10.10 -8.00
N ILE A 57 12.96 -9.86 -6.73
CA ILE A 57 14.32 -9.85 -6.15
C ILE A 57 14.47 -10.74 -4.92
N GLY A 58 13.40 -11.41 -4.50
CA GLY A 58 13.41 -12.30 -3.36
C GLY A 58 13.16 -11.59 -2.03
N LYS A 59 12.79 -12.38 -1.01
CA LYS A 59 12.37 -11.85 0.28
C LYS A 59 13.48 -11.07 0.99
N LYS A 60 14.72 -11.56 0.95
CA LYS A 60 15.85 -10.91 1.65
C LYS A 60 16.07 -9.48 1.15
N GLU A 61 16.12 -9.30 -0.17
CA GLU A 61 16.31 -7.97 -0.76
C GLU A 61 15.04 -7.12 -0.63
N ALA A 62 13.88 -7.75 -0.72
CA ALA A 62 12.60 -7.06 -0.50
C ALA A 62 12.53 -6.49 0.92
N ASP A 63 13.00 -7.23 1.92
CA ASP A 63 13.03 -6.76 3.32
C ASP A 63 13.90 -5.51 3.47
N LYS A 64 15.03 -5.44 2.76
CA LYS A 64 15.88 -4.25 2.75
C LYS A 64 15.16 -3.06 2.15
N LYS A 65 14.44 -3.26 1.03
CA LYS A 65 13.65 -2.20 0.39
C LYS A 65 12.55 -1.71 1.32
N ARG A 66 11.89 -2.63 2.01
CA ARG A 66 10.85 -2.31 2.99
C ARG A 66 11.40 -1.45 4.13
N THR A 67 12.53 -1.85 4.72
CA THR A 67 13.17 -1.10 5.78
C THR A 67 13.49 0.33 5.34
N ASN A 68 14.07 0.48 4.16
CA ASN A 68 14.40 1.79 3.60
C ASN A 68 13.15 2.64 3.36
N TYR A 69 12.09 2.03 2.83
CA TYR A 69 10.82 2.72 2.63
C TYR A 69 10.25 3.25 3.94
N LEU A 70 10.18 2.39 4.96
CA LEU A 70 9.62 2.76 6.26
C LEU A 70 10.43 3.87 6.93
N LYS A 71 11.75 3.84 6.80
CA LYS A 71 12.62 4.90 7.32
C LYS A 71 12.37 6.25 6.64
N ARG A 72 12.27 6.25 5.30
CA ARG A 72 12.03 7.50 4.54
C ARG A 72 10.68 8.12 4.88
N HIS A 73 9.68 7.30 5.16
CA HIS A 73 8.31 7.75 5.37
C HIS A 73 7.91 7.79 6.85
N ALA A 74 8.86 7.55 7.78
CA ALA A 74 8.57 7.50 9.22
C ALA A 74 8.00 8.81 9.77
N LYS A 75 8.37 9.95 9.18
CA LYS A 75 7.90 11.26 9.62
C LYS A 75 6.56 11.66 9.03
N GLU A 76 6.05 10.92 8.06
CA GLU A 76 4.76 11.21 7.47
C GLU A 76 3.64 10.90 8.47
N PRO A 77 2.63 11.78 8.62
CA PRO A 77 1.53 11.50 9.52
C PRO A 77 0.78 10.24 9.11
N LYS A 78 0.57 9.34 10.05
CA LYS A 78 -0.22 8.11 9.82
C LYS A 78 -1.67 8.31 10.22
N ILE A 79 -1.91 9.22 11.15
CA ILE A 79 -3.25 9.63 11.57
C ILE A 79 -3.30 11.16 11.48
N LYS A 80 -4.37 11.69 10.92
CA LYS A 80 -4.60 13.13 10.83
C LYS A 80 -6.07 13.40 11.10
N ASN A 81 -6.35 14.31 12.04
CA ASN A 81 -7.73 14.65 12.44
C ASN A 81 -8.56 13.41 12.81
N GLY A 82 -7.91 12.43 13.48
CA GLY A 82 -8.56 11.19 13.90
C GLY A 82 -8.77 10.18 12.79
N LYS A 83 -8.29 10.45 11.58
CA LYS A 83 -8.46 9.56 10.41
C LYS A 83 -7.11 9.02 9.93
N ARG A 84 -7.10 7.79 9.42
CA ARG A 84 -5.94 7.18 8.80
C ARG A 84 -5.59 7.90 7.50
N THR A 85 -4.30 8.13 7.28
CA THR A 85 -3.82 8.80 6.05
C THR A 85 -3.47 7.79 4.96
N ASN A 86 -3.23 8.29 3.72
CA ASN A 86 -2.71 7.44 2.65
C ASN A 86 -1.38 6.78 3.05
N SER A 87 -0.54 7.49 3.80
CA SER A 87 0.72 6.93 4.30
C SER A 87 0.48 5.72 5.21
N PHE A 88 -0.53 5.77 6.08
CA PHE A 88 -0.93 4.62 6.90
C PHE A 88 -1.30 3.42 6.02
N TYR A 89 -2.17 3.62 5.05
CA TYR A 89 -2.64 2.54 4.17
C TYR A 89 -1.50 1.97 3.31
N SER A 90 -0.64 2.83 2.80
CA SER A 90 0.51 2.40 2.00
C SER A 90 1.46 1.52 2.82
N ASP A 91 1.80 1.94 4.04
CA ASP A 91 2.66 1.15 4.92
C ASP A 91 2.03 -0.21 5.25
N ALA A 92 0.74 -0.24 5.55
CA ALA A 92 0.05 -1.46 5.97
C ALA A 92 -0.23 -2.42 4.82
N ILE A 93 -0.57 -1.91 3.64
CA ILE A 93 -1.04 -2.72 2.50
C ILE A 93 0.08 -3.00 1.51
N LEU A 94 0.75 -1.97 1.01
CA LEU A 94 1.77 -2.15 -0.02
C LEU A 94 3.12 -2.58 0.56
N TRP A 95 3.40 -2.24 1.80
CA TRP A 95 4.66 -2.52 2.46
C TRP A 95 4.50 -3.34 3.74
N GLY A 96 3.30 -3.84 3.96
CA GLY A 96 3.00 -4.73 5.07
C GLY A 96 3.43 -6.19 4.88
#